data_5f635d2f1ab299654e48b109c6b5cbcc
#
_entry.id   5f635d2f1ab299654e48b109c6b5cbcc
#
_cell.length_a   1.000
_cell.length_b   1.000
_cell.length_c   1.000
_cell.angle_alpha   90.00
_cell.angle_beta   90.00
_cell.angle_gamma   90.00
#
_symmetry.space_group_name_H-M   'P 1'
#
loop_
_entity.id
_entity.type
_entity.pdbx_description
1 polymer ?
#
loop_
_entity_poly.entity_id
_entity_poly.type
_entity_poly.pdbx_seq_one_letter_code
_entity_poly.pdbx_strand_id
1 'polypeptide(L)'
;MCIRDRASNIPSFTHEAIQSSEVGILQKNIRNNARGISIRKLFDQIPTLLSRMCPCMLMSPLSVAQFIDTDADKFDLIVFDEASQMPTYEAVGAIARGKNVIIVGDPKQMPPTSFFSVSTVDEDNIEMEDLESILDDCLALSIPSKYLLWHYRSKHESLIAFSNSEYYDNKLMTFPSPDNIESKVRIVNINGYYDKGKSRQNRAEAQAVVDEIARRLRSEELRKKSIGVVTFSIVQQALIEDLLSDLFIFHPELETLALECDEPLFIKNLENVQGLSLIHI
;
A
#
# COMPACT_ATOMS: atom_id res chain seq x y z
N MET A 1 5.36 -13.15 24.03
CA MET A 1 4.14 -12.90 24.85
C MET A 1 2.97 -13.61 24.20
N CYS A 2 2.37 -14.57 24.90
CA CYS A 2 1.40 -15.50 24.31
C CYS A 2 0.01 -14.83 24.18
N ILE A 3 -0.75 -15.16 23.12
CA ILE A 3 -2.14 -14.71 22.93
C ILE A 3 -3.01 -15.02 24.17
N ARG A 4 -2.74 -16.14 24.86
CA ARG A 4 -3.43 -16.52 26.11
C ARG A 4 -3.25 -15.51 27.24
N ASP A 5 -2.07 -14.91 27.41
CA ASP A 5 -1.82 -13.93 28.49
C ASP A 5 -2.60 -12.63 28.26
N ARG A 6 -2.89 -12.30 26.99
CA ARG A 6 -3.69 -11.12 26.64
C ARG A 6 -5.19 -11.36 26.82
N ALA A 7 -5.66 -12.56 26.51
CA ALA A 7 -7.06 -12.90 26.73
C ALA A 7 -7.47 -12.79 28.22
N SER A 8 -6.54 -13.07 29.15
CA SER A 8 -6.77 -12.91 30.59
C SER A 8 -6.87 -11.45 31.03
N ASN A 9 -6.38 -10.49 30.24
CA ASN A 9 -6.42 -9.08 30.52
C ASN A 9 -7.71 -8.38 29.99
N ILE A 10 -8.51 -9.11 29.17
CA ILE A 10 -9.79 -8.62 28.69
C ILE A 10 -10.79 -8.73 29.84
N PRO A 11 -11.47 -7.64 30.24
CA PRO A 11 -12.45 -7.70 31.30
C PRO A 11 -13.62 -8.60 30.92
N SER A 12 -14.03 -9.49 31.83
CA SER A 12 -15.25 -10.27 31.66
C SER A 12 -16.45 -9.43 32.02
N PHE A 13 -17.46 -9.39 31.16
CA PHE A 13 -18.74 -8.65 31.39
C PHE A 13 -19.78 -9.49 32.13
N THR A 14 -19.35 -10.47 32.91
CA THR A 14 -20.27 -11.39 33.65
C THR A 14 -20.97 -10.73 34.84
N HIS A 15 -20.44 -9.61 35.32
CA HIS A 15 -21.03 -8.84 36.42
C HIS A 15 -21.26 -7.37 36.00
N GLU A 16 -22.27 -6.71 36.58
CA GLU A 16 -22.45 -5.26 36.36
C GLU A 16 -21.24 -4.52 36.93
N ALA A 17 -20.47 -3.91 36.06
CA ALA A 17 -19.37 -3.05 36.45
C ALA A 17 -19.92 -1.74 37.02
N ILE A 18 -19.18 -1.15 37.98
CA ILE A 18 -19.51 0.19 38.51
C ILE A 18 -19.56 1.17 37.34
N GLN A 19 -20.67 1.87 37.18
CA GLN A 19 -20.93 2.73 36.00
C GLN A 19 -19.86 3.80 35.77
N SER A 20 -19.16 4.24 36.79
CA SER A 20 -18.07 5.21 36.73
C SER A 20 -16.72 4.60 36.43
N SER A 21 -16.59 3.25 36.41
CA SER A 21 -15.34 2.58 36.02
C SER A 21 -15.16 2.57 34.51
N GLU A 22 -13.90 2.51 34.02
CA GLU A 22 -13.61 2.42 32.60
C GLU A 22 -14.33 1.23 31.92
N VAL A 23 -14.43 0.10 32.63
CA VAL A 23 -15.16 -1.09 32.18
C VAL A 23 -16.67 -0.80 32.08
N GLY A 24 -17.25 -0.10 33.05
CA GLY A 24 -18.66 0.30 33.06
C GLY A 24 -18.97 1.28 31.93
N ILE A 25 -18.09 2.26 31.70
CA ILE A 25 -18.19 3.21 30.58
C ILE A 25 -18.16 2.47 29.23
N LEU A 26 -17.21 1.56 29.03
CA LEU A 26 -17.12 0.78 27.81
C LEU A 26 -18.37 -0.10 27.62
N GLN A 27 -18.80 -0.82 28.66
CA GLN A 27 -19.99 -1.67 28.64
C GLN A 27 -21.25 -0.90 28.26
N LYS A 28 -21.45 0.29 28.85
CA LYS A 28 -22.57 1.19 28.53
C LYS A 28 -22.54 1.60 27.05
N ASN A 29 -21.37 1.98 26.53
CA ASN A 29 -21.25 2.41 25.15
C ASN A 29 -21.45 1.26 24.16
N ILE A 30 -20.98 0.03 24.47
CA ILE A 30 -21.26 -1.15 23.66
C ILE A 30 -22.77 -1.42 23.61
N ARG A 31 -23.46 -1.42 24.77
CA ARG A 31 -24.93 -1.64 24.83
C ARG A 31 -25.71 -0.60 24.02
N ASN A 32 -25.24 0.63 23.97
CA ASN A 32 -25.85 1.72 23.22
C ASN A 32 -25.38 1.82 21.76
N ASN A 33 -24.62 0.84 21.25
CA ASN A 33 -23.98 0.86 19.92
C ASN A 33 -23.18 2.16 19.67
N ALA A 34 -22.48 2.64 20.69
CA ALA A 34 -21.68 3.87 20.70
C ALA A 34 -22.45 5.15 20.29
N ARG A 35 -23.78 5.16 20.41
CA ARG A 35 -24.60 6.34 20.07
C ARG A 35 -24.30 7.47 21.05
N GLY A 36 -23.96 8.64 20.50
CA GLY A 36 -23.78 9.88 21.28
C GLY A 36 -22.38 10.09 21.87
N ILE A 37 -21.39 9.23 21.56
CA ILE A 37 -20.00 9.44 21.95
C ILE A 37 -19.08 9.33 20.73
N SER A 38 -18.11 10.22 20.62
CA SER A 38 -17.05 10.08 19.60
C SER A 38 -15.97 9.11 20.09
N ILE A 39 -15.26 8.47 19.15
CA ILE A 39 -14.14 7.55 19.46
C ILE A 39 -13.11 8.24 20.36
N ARG A 40 -12.73 9.48 20.05
CA ARG A 40 -11.80 10.27 20.87
C ARG A 40 -12.27 10.37 22.32
N LYS A 41 -13.51 10.82 22.53
CA LYS A 41 -14.07 10.92 23.89
C LYS A 41 -14.14 9.58 24.62
N LEU A 42 -14.38 8.50 23.89
CA LEU A 42 -14.36 7.17 24.50
C LEU A 42 -12.94 6.80 24.94
N PHE A 43 -11.95 7.04 24.12
CA PHE A 43 -10.53 6.76 24.44
C PHE A 43 -10.06 7.57 25.65
N ASP A 44 -10.43 8.85 25.73
CA ASP A 44 -10.11 9.72 26.86
C ASP A 44 -10.74 9.21 28.18
N GLN A 45 -11.89 8.52 28.12
CA GLN A 45 -12.60 7.99 29.29
C GLN A 45 -12.13 6.61 29.75
N ILE A 46 -11.38 5.87 28.91
CA ILE A 46 -10.91 4.51 29.19
C ILE A 46 -9.41 4.33 28.94
N PRO A 47 -8.52 5.24 29.33
CA PRO A 47 -7.12 5.24 28.93
C PRO A 47 -6.37 3.98 29.38
N THR A 48 -6.58 3.56 30.63
CA THR A 48 -5.93 2.36 31.19
C THR A 48 -6.49 1.08 30.58
N LEU A 49 -7.78 1.01 30.37
CA LEU A 49 -8.42 -0.13 29.75
C LEU A 49 -8.06 -0.24 28.27
N LEU A 50 -7.99 0.89 27.58
CA LEU A 50 -7.62 0.96 26.16
C LEU A 50 -6.23 0.35 25.92
N SER A 51 -5.22 0.78 26.67
CA SER A 51 -3.84 0.27 26.54
C SER A 51 -3.73 -1.21 26.88
N ARG A 52 -4.55 -1.72 27.79
CA ARG A 52 -4.61 -3.15 28.15
C ARG A 52 -5.28 -3.99 27.08
N MET A 53 -6.37 -3.51 26.48
CA MET A 53 -7.12 -4.22 25.44
C MET A 53 -6.43 -4.13 24.08
N CYS A 54 -5.93 -2.96 23.73
CA CYS A 54 -5.31 -2.63 22.44
C CYS A 54 -3.86 -2.15 22.64
N PRO A 55 -2.94 -3.02 23.05
CA PRO A 55 -1.55 -2.64 23.27
C PRO A 55 -0.79 -2.37 21.97
N CYS A 56 -1.37 -2.72 20.82
CA CYS A 56 -0.87 -2.41 19.49
C CYS A 56 -2.02 -1.85 18.65
N MET A 57 -1.80 -0.71 18.02
CA MET A 57 -2.77 -0.04 17.16
C MET A 57 -2.17 0.19 15.78
N LEU A 58 -2.92 -0.13 14.74
CA LEU A 58 -2.59 0.18 13.34
C LEU A 58 -3.46 1.37 12.94
N MET A 59 -2.83 2.49 12.66
CA MET A 59 -3.51 3.75 12.37
C MET A 59 -2.71 4.57 11.36
N SER A 60 -3.40 5.35 10.53
CA SER A 60 -2.73 6.40 9.76
C SER A 60 -2.31 7.55 10.69
N PRO A 61 -1.29 8.35 10.34
CA PRO A 61 -0.87 9.50 11.14
C PRO A 61 -2.02 10.47 11.44
N LEU A 62 -2.87 10.70 10.45
CA LEU A 62 -4.07 11.53 10.61
C LEU A 62 -5.02 10.96 11.67
N SER A 63 -5.26 9.64 11.64
CA SER A 63 -6.10 8.96 12.63
C SER A 63 -5.49 9.04 14.04
N VAL A 64 -4.16 8.92 14.15
CA VAL A 64 -3.46 9.10 15.43
C VAL A 64 -3.70 10.51 15.96
N ALA A 65 -3.51 11.54 15.13
CA ALA A 65 -3.74 12.94 15.53
C ALA A 65 -5.20 13.20 15.93
N GLN A 66 -6.14 12.54 15.28
CA GLN A 66 -7.57 12.72 15.47
C GLN A 66 -8.10 12.02 16.74
N PHE A 67 -7.61 10.82 17.04
CA PHE A 67 -8.19 9.95 18.06
C PHE A 67 -7.35 9.78 19.33
N ILE A 68 -6.03 9.97 19.25
CA ILE A 68 -5.14 9.85 20.41
C ILE A 68 -4.77 11.24 20.91
N ASP A 69 -5.06 11.53 22.18
CA ASP A 69 -4.68 12.80 22.77
C ASP A 69 -3.15 12.93 22.89
N THR A 70 -2.64 14.15 22.83
CA THR A 70 -1.20 14.45 23.03
C THR A 70 -0.76 14.21 24.46
N ASP A 71 -1.68 14.36 25.41
CA ASP A 71 -1.45 14.21 26.85
C ASP A 71 -1.70 12.77 27.33
N ALA A 72 -2.14 11.87 26.42
CA ALA A 72 -2.29 10.46 26.72
C ALA A 72 -0.93 9.79 27.03
N ASP A 73 -0.97 8.66 27.74
CA ASP A 73 0.22 7.85 27.99
C ASP A 73 0.90 7.48 26.67
N LYS A 74 2.21 7.75 26.60
CA LYS A 74 2.99 7.51 25.39
C LYS A 74 3.17 6.02 25.13
N PHE A 75 3.01 5.63 23.87
CA PHE A 75 3.38 4.30 23.41
C PHE A 75 4.88 4.07 23.62
N ASP A 76 5.25 2.85 23.94
CA ASP A 76 6.66 2.50 24.11
C ASP A 76 7.42 2.56 22.78
N LEU A 77 6.73 2.27 21.68
CA LEU A 77 7.31 2.26 20.34
C LEU A 77 6.28 2.69 19.29
N ILE A 78 6.67 3.61 18.43
CA ILE A 78 6.00 3.94 17.18
C ILE A 78 6.79 3.33 16.03
N VAL A 79 6.11 2.66 15.11
CA VAL A 79 6.70 2.11 13.89
C VAL A 79 5.99 2.75 12.70
N PHE A 80 6.75 3.42 11.85
CA PHE A 80 6.28 3.86 10.55
C PHE A 80 6.69 2.83 9.51
N ASP A 81 5.71 2.36 8.75
CA ASP A 81 5.93 1.51 7.59
C ASP A 81 5.69 2.32 6.31
N GLU A 82 6.37 1.97 5.21
CA GLU A 82 6.36 2.73 3.94
C GLU A 82 6.72 4.22 4.13
N ALA A 83 7.70 4.49 4.99
CA ALA A 83 8.06 5.84 5.41
C ALA A 83 8.68 6.69 4.28
N SER A 84 9.14 6.08 3.20
CA SER A 84 9.57 6.77 1.98
C SER A 84 8.45 7.55 1.28
N GLN A 85 7.19 7.19 1.54
CA GLN A 85 6.01 7.82 0.97
C GLN A 85 5.36 8.85 1.89
N MET A 86 5.88 9.03 3.09
CA MET A 86 5.26 9.85 4.13
C MET A 86 6.03 11.17 4.33
N PRO A 87 5.40 12.31 4.05
CA PRO A 87 5.99 13.61 4.37
C PRO A 87 6.22 13.76 5.87
N THR A 88 7.33 14.37 6.25
CA THR A 88 7.73 14.56 7.66
C THR A 88 6.65 15.26 8.49
N TYR A 89 5.99 16.26 7.93
CA TYR A 89 4.96 17.02 8.64
C TYR A 89 3.75 16.17 9.06
N GLU A 90 3.43 15.11 8.32
CA GLU A 90 2.37 14.18 8.70
C GLU A 90 2.78 13.26 9.85
N ALA A 91 4.05 12.90 9.91
CA ALA A 91 4.58 11.97 10.90
C ALA A 91 4.76 12.58 12.29
N VAL A 92 5.05 13.89 12.39
CA VAL A 92 5.39 14.58 13.63
C VAL A 92 4.36 14.36 14.74
N GLY A 93 3.07 14.44 14.38
CA GLY A 93 1.98 14.22 15.33
C GLY A 93 1.97 12.82 15.94
N ALA A 94 2.29 11.81 15.15
CA ALA A 94 2.38 10.43 15.64
C ALA A 94 3.66 10.22 16.46
N ILE A 95 4.80 10.75 16.04
CA ILE A 95 6.08 10.68 16.77
C ILE A 95 5.92 11.23 18.18
N ALA A 96 5.22 12.35 18.36
CA ALA A 96 5.00 12.98 19.65
C ALA A 96 4.29 12.08 20.69
N ARG A 97 3.63 11.01 20.23
CA ARG A 97 2.90 10.05 21.07
C ARG A 97 3.68 8.79 21.43
N GLY A 98 4.96 8.74 21.06
CA GLY A 98 5.85 7.62 21.37
C GLY A 98 7.05 8.01 22.23
N LYS A 99 7.66 7.01 22.87
CA LYS A 99 8.95 7.14 23.58
C LYS A 99 10.11 6.82 22.64
N ASN A 100 9.90 5.90 21.72
CA ASN A 100 10.87 5.45 20.73
C ASN A 100 10.19 5.37 19.36
N VAL A 101 10.99 5.49 18.31
CA VAL A 101 10.51 5.39 16.93
C VAL A 101 11.40 4.47 16.10
N ILE A 102 10.77 3.69 15.22
CA ILE A 102 11.43 2.97 14.14
C ILE A 102 10.80 3.45 12.83
N ILE A 103 11.64 3.89 11.91
CA ILE A 103 11.25 4.34 10.58
C ILE A 103 11.63 3.22 9.60
N VAL A 104 10.63 2.62 8.94
CA VAL A 104 10.81 1.54 7.96
C VAL A 104 10.37 2.06 6.60
N GLY A 105 11.23 1.92 5.61
CA GLY A 105 10.96 2.34 4.25
C GLY A 105 12.11 2.00 3.32
N ASP A 106 11.94 2.31 2.06
CA ASP A 106 12.93 2.06 1.01
C ASP A 106 13.19 3.36 0.24
N PRO A 107 14.40 3.95 0.36
CA PRO A 107 14.73 5.22 -0.30
C PRO A 107 14.88 5.08 -1.83
N LYS A 108 14.77 3.86 -2.37
CA LYS A 108 14.79 3.59 -3.82
C LYS A 108 13.39 3.43 -4.40
N GLN A 109 12.36 3.44 -3.55
CA GLN A 109 10.96 3.48 -3.98
C GLN A 109 10.51 4.93 -4.20
N MET A 110 9.28 5.11 -4.69
CA MET A 110 8.77 6.43 -5.03
C MET A 110 8.65 7.31 -3.78
N PRO A 111 9.07 8.58 -3.87
CA PRO A 111 8.89 9.56 -2.80
C PRO A 111 7.40 9.92 -2.62
N PRO A 112 7.04 10.71 -1.58
CA PRO A 112 5.70 11.23 -1.42
C PRO A 112 5.28 12.01 -2.67
N THR A 113 4.14 11.67 -3.27
CA THR A 113 3.63 12.39 -4.43
C THR A 113 2.60 13.43 -4.01
N SER A 114 2.70 14.65 -4.52
CA SER A 114 1.73 15.73 -4.31
C SER A 114 0.40 15.51 -5.06
N PHE A 115 0.24 14.37 -5.72
CA PHE A 115 -0.88 14.05 -6.59
C PHE A 115 -2.25 14.18 -5.90
N PHE A 116 -2.34 13.88 -4.60
CA PHE A 116 -3.60 14.01 -3.85
C PHE A 116 -3.94 15.42 -3.37
N SER A 117 -3.02 16.36 -3.46
CA SER A 117 -3.22 17.72 -2.96
C SER A 117 -3.67 18.73 -4.03
N VAL A 118 -3.68 18.34 -5.32
CA VAL A 118 -4.00 19.26 -6.41
C VAL A 118 -5.16 18.73 -7.24
N SER A 119 -6.37 19.02 -6.80
CA SER A 119 -7.59 18.72 -7.57
C SER A 119 -7.93 19.75 -8.67
N THR A 120 -7.08 20.74 -8.96
CA THR A 120 -7.43 21.85 -9.88
C THR A 120 -6.26 22.55 -10.56
N VAL A 121 -5.10 21.95 -10.76
CA VAL A 121 -3.99 22.62 -11.47
C VAL A 121 -3.62 21.87 -12.74
N ASP A 122 -3.45 22.62 -13.83
CA ASP A 122 -2.99 22.15 -15.14
C ASP A 122 -1.78 21.20 -14.98
N GLU A 123 -1.91 19.99 -15.52
CA GLU A 123 -0.86 18.96 -15.51
C GLU A 123 0.47 19.40 -16.15
N ASP A 124 0.47 20.55 -16.84
CA ASP A 124 1.64 21.12 -17.52
C ASP A 124 2.63 21.86 -16.59
N ASN A 125 2.28 22.14 -15.34
CA ASN A 125 3.09 22.90 -14.38
C ASN A 125 3.33 22.18 -13.04
N ILE A 126 3.19 20.87 -12.99
CA ILE A 126 3.65 20.11 -11.85
C ILE A 126 5.18 20.00 -11.98
N GLU A 127 5.91 21.01 -11.59
CA GLU A 127 7.19 20.78 -10.95
C GLU A 127 6.85 19.90 -9.76
N MET A 128 7.17 18.62 -9.85
CA MET A 128 7.11 17.72 -8.70
C MET A 128 8.10 18.32 -7.70
N GLU A 129 7.61 19.12 -6.76
CA GLU A 129 8.35 19.37 -5.54
C GLU A 129 8.50 17.97 -4.92
N ASP A 130 9.71 17.44 -5.00
CA ASP A 130 10.08 16.21 -4.27
C ASP A 130 9.92 16.54 -2.79
N LEU A 131 8.76 16.19 -2.25
CA LEU A 131 8.51 16.35 -0.82
C LEU A 131 9.43 15.38 -0.10
N GLU A 132 10.36 15.90 0.69
CA GLU A 132 11.25 15.09 1.51
C GLU A 132 10.42 14.20 2.44
N SER A 133 10.70 12.91 2.38
CA SER A 133 10.05 11.93 3.24
C SER A 133 10.68 11.93 4.62
N ILE A 134 9.94 11.48 5.62
CA ILE A 134 10.49 11.26 6.97
C ILE A 134 11.69 10.29 6.94
N LEU A 135 11.73 9.35 5.99
CA LEU A 135 12.87 8.45 5.81
C LEU A 135 14.11 9.23 5.35
N ASP A 136 13.96 10.11 4.37
CA ASP A 136 15.06 10.92 3.83
C ASP A 136 15.61 11.88 4.89
N ASP A 137 14.74 12.52 5.66
CA ASP A 137 15.13 13.35 6.79
C ASP A 137 15.92 12.56 7.84
N CYS A 138 15.47 11.35 8.18
CA CYS A 138 16.19 10.48 9.11
C CYS A 138 17.57 10.07 8.59
N LEU A 139 17.68 9.78 7.30
CA LEU A 139 18.95 9.45 6.65
C LEU A 139 19.89 10.67 6.60
N ALA A 140 19.37 11.86 6.29
CA ALA A 140 20.12 13.11 6.29
C ALA A 140 20.67 13.45 7.68
N LEU A 141 19.91 13.17 8.73
CA LEU A 141 20.32 13.33 10.13
C LEU A 141 21.28 12.23 10.60
N SER A 142 21.66 11.29 9.73
CA SER A 142 22.54 10.16 10.05
C SER A 142 22.05 9.30 11.23
N ILE A 143 20.75 9.15 11.36
CA ILE A 143 20.15 8.24 12.34
C ILE A 143 20.61 6.82 12.04
N PRO A 144 21.00 6.01 13.07
CA PRO A 144 21.48 4.66 12.87
C PRO A 144 20.50 3.81 12.05
N SER A 145 20.96 3.26 10.93
CA SER A 145 20.14 2.51 10.00
C SER A 145 20.63 1.07 9.80
N LYS A 146 19.72 0.20 9.44
CA LYS A 146 19.99 -1.20 9.08
C LYS A 146 19.18 -1.57 7.85
N TYR A 147 19.79 -2.37 6.96
CA TYR A 147 19.15 -2.86 5.76
C TYR A 147 18.61 -4.27 5.98
N LEU A 148 17.39 -4.53 5.47
CA LEU A 148 16.83 -5.85 5.36
C LEU A 148 17.32 -6.45 4.04
N LEU A 149 18.12 -7.51 4.11
CA LEU A 149 18.81 -8.07 2.94
C LEU A 149 18.03 -9.22 2.29
N TRP A 150 17.12 -9.88 3.00
CA TRP A 150 16.39 -11.01 2.47
C TRP A 150 15.17 -10.58 1.68
N HIS A 151 15.17 -10.92 0.37
CA HIS A 151 14.04 -10.75 -0.51
C HIS A 151 13.31 -12.08 -0.70
N TYR A 152 12.08 -12.18 -0.17
CA TYR A 152 11.28 -13.41 -0.19
C TYR A 152 9.98 -13.28 -1.00
N ARG A 153 9.63 -12.05 -1.43
CA ARG A 153 8.36 -11.77 -2.11
C ARG A 153 8.32 -12.34 -3.53
N SER A 154 9.41 -12.24 -4.29
CA SER A 154 9.48 -12.77 -5.64
C SER A 154 9.67 -14.28 -5.63
N LYS A 155 8.76 -15.00 -6.30
CA LYS A 155 8.83 -16.47 -6.43
C LYS A 155 9.98 -16.95 -7.31
N HIS A 156 10.57 -16.06 -8.11
CA HIS A 156 11.68 -16.34 -9.00
C HIS A 156 12.69 -15.19 -8.92
N GLU A 157 13.97 -15.53 -8.86
CA GLU A 157 15.06 -14.55 -8.70
C GLU A 157 15.16 -13.56 -9.86
N SER A 158 14.82 -13.96 -11.10
CA SER A 158 14.84 -13.06 -12.25
C SER A 158 13.92 -11.85 -12.12
N LEU A 159 12.89 -11.93 -11.27
CA LEU A 159 11.93 -10.85 -11.05
C LEU A 159 12.53 -9.66 -10.28
N ILE A 160 13.55 -9.92 -9.47
CA ILE A 160 14.23 -8.87 -8.68
C ILE A 160 15.66 -8.60 -9.19
N ALA A 161 16.19 -9.43 -10.09
CA ALA A 161 17.59 -9.37 -10.53
C ALA A 161 17.97 -7.97 -11.05
N PHE A 162 17.15 -7.38 -11.92
CA PHE A 162 17.38 -6.04 -12.44
C PHE A 162 17.44 -5.00 -11.32
N SER A 163 16.44 -4.96 -10.46
CA SER A 163 16.40 -3.99 -9.36
C SER A 163 17.56 -4.20 -8.39
N ASN A 164 17.93 -5.45 -8.11
CA ASN A 164 19.04 -5.77 -7.24
C ASN A 164 20.37 -5.25 -7.80
N SER A 165 20.58 -5.41 -9.11
CA SER A 165 21.77 -4.90 -9.80
C SER A 165 21.84 -3.37 -9.83
N GLU A 166 20.74 -2.71 -10.22
CA GLU A 166 20.74 -1.28 -10.51
C GLU A 166 20.56 -0.38 -9.28
N TYR A 167 19.85 -0.88 -8.25
CA TYR A 167 19.45 -0.04 -7.13
C TYR A 167 19.94 -0.53 -5.75
N TYR A 168 20.29 -1.82 -5.63
CA TYR A 168 20.65 -2.42 -4.33
C TYR A 168 22.06 -3.03 -4.31
N ASP A 169 22.93 -2.67 -5.24
CA ASP A 169 24.33 -3.10 -5.31
C ASP A 169 24.52 -4.63 -5.23
N ASN A 170 23.56 -5.40 -5.72
CA ASN A 170 23.49 -6.86 -5.60
C ASN A 170 23.54 -7.38 -4.15
N LYS A 171 23.08 -6.59 -3.19
CA LYS A 171 23.08 -6.96 -1.76
C LYS A 171 21.87 -7.77 -1.35
N LEU A 172 20.79 -7.77 -2.13
CA LEU A 172 19.59 -8.53 -1.81
C LEU A 172 19.84 -10.02 -2.02
N MET A 173 19.58 -10.79 -0.97
CA MET A 173 19.66 -12.26 -0.97
C MET A 173 18.29 -12.82 -1.36
N THR A 174 18.26 -13.66 -2.37
CA THR A 174 17.05 -14.34 -2.84
C THR A 174 17.09 -15.82 -2.50
N PHE A 175 15.94 -16.45 -2.41
CA PHE A 175 15.86 -17.91 -2.34
C PHE A 175 15.97 -18.45 -3.77
N PRO A 176 16.83 -19.49 -3.99
CA PRO A 176 16.98 -20.09 -5.31
C PRO A 176 15.67 -20.70 -5.78
N SER A 177 15.31 -20.44 -7.03
CA SER A 177 14.17 -21.06 -7.67
C SER A 177 14.51 -22.47 -8.16
N PRO A 178 13.60 -23.44 -8.10
CA PRO A 178 13.80 -24.75 -8.69
C PRO A 178 13.89 -24.73 -10.21
N ASP A 179 13.40 -23.66 -10.85
CA ASP A 179 13.44 -23.43 -12.29
C ASP A 179 14.40 -22.27 -12.60
N ASN A 180 15.62 -22.59 -12.99
CA ASN A 180 16.66 -21.62 -13.36
C ASN A 180 16.86 -21.48 -14.88
N ILE A 181 16.04 -22.14 -15.69
CA ILE A 181 16.24 -22.25 -17.14
C ILE A 181 15.67 -21.04 -17.87
N GLU A 182 14.53 -20.52 -17.41
CA GLU A 182 13.83 -19.42 -18.08
C GLU A 182 13.68 -18.19 -17.20
N SER A 183 14.09 -17.03 -17.72
CA SER A 183 13.76 -15.75 -17.10
C SER A 183 12.25 -15.54 -17.12
N LYS A 184 11.69 -15.13 -15.98
CA LYS A 184 10.25 -14.75 -15.88
C LYS A 184 10.02 -13.29 -16.29
N VAL A 185 11.07 -12.58 -16.68
CA VAL A 185 11.02 -11.22 -17.25
C VAL A 185 11.29 -11.26 -18.73
N ARG A 186 10.43 -10.63 -19.52
CA ARG A 186 10.53 -10.57 -20.98
C ARG A 186 10.31 -9.16 -21.47
N ILE A 187 11.13 -8.72 -22.42
CA ILE A 187 10.97 -7.44 -23.12
C ILE A 187 10.31 -7.71 -24.48
N VAL A 188 9.28 -6.93 -24.80
CA VAL A 188 8.61 -6.94 -26.11
C VAL A 188 8.72 -5.54 -26.70
N ASN A 189 9.47 -5.41 -27.80
CA ASN A 189 9.62 -4.15 -28.49
C ASN A 189 8.46 -3.93 -29.46
N ILE A 190 7.74 -2.83 -29.28
CA ILE A 190 6.64 -2.41 -30.15
C ILE A 190 7.09 -1.21 -30.99
N ASN A 191 6.93 -1.30 -32.31
CA ASN A 191 7.22 -0.18 -33.20
C ASN A 191 6.06 0.81 -33.17
N GLY A 192 6.07 1.71 -32.18
CA GLY A 192 5.06 2.70 -31.94
C GLY A 192 5.64 4.09 -31.69
N TYR A 193 4.79 5.10 -31.83
CA TYR A 193 5.16 6.49 -31.59
C TYR A 193 4.41 7.02 -30.36
N TYR A 194 5.15 7.59 -29.43
CA TYR A 194 4.59 8.31 -28.28
C TYR A 194 4.37 9.78 -28.64
N ASP A 195 3.13 10.23 -28.65
CA ASP A 195 2.75 11.60 -28.99
C ASP A 195 2.97 12.55 -27.81
N LYS A 196 4.18 13.10 -27.68
CA LYS A 196 4.56 14.00 -26.58
C LYS A 196 3.80 15.34 -26.56
N GLY A 197 3.35 15.79 -27.73
CA GLY A 197 2.84 17.17 -27.91
C GLY A 197 1.34 17.33 -27.76
N LYS A 198 0.55 16.27 -27.85
CA LYS A 198 -0.92 16.33 -27.88
C LYS A 198 -1.58 15.33 -26.95
N SER A 199 -1.69 14.07 -27.38
CA SER A 199 -2.45 13.05 -26.68
C SER A 199 -1.67 12.41 -25.51
N ARG A 200 -0.35 12.52 -25.49
CA ARG A 200 0.53 11.84 -24.52
C ARG A 200 0.30 10.31 -24.47
N GLN A 201 -0.01 9.72 -25.61
CA GLN A 201 -0.37 8.31 -25.76
C GLN A 201 0.53 7.61 -26.75
N ASN A 202 0.68 6.29 -26.58
CA ASN A 202 1.22 5.38 -27.60
C ASN A 202 0.15 4.32 -27.94
N ARG A 203 -0.61 4.58 -29.01
CA ARG A 203 -1.71 3.70 -29.41
C ARG A 203 -1.25 2.33 -29.87
N ALA A 204 -0.09 2.22 -30.51
CA ALA A 204 0.43 0.94 -30.96
C ALA A 204 0.81 0.04 -29.76
N GLU A 205 1.40 0.63 -28.73
CA GLU A 205 1.72 -0.07 -27.49
C GLU A 205 0.44 -0.48 -26.74
N ALA A 206 -0.54 0.42 -26.62
CA ALA A 206 -1.82 0.12 -25.99
C ALA A 206 -2.54 -1.04 -26.69
N GLN A 207 -2.56 -1.05 -28.03
CA GLN A 207 -3.13 -2.14 -28.81
C GLN A 207 -2.40 -3.46 -28.58
N ALA A 208 -1.08 -3.45 -28.55
CA ALA A 208 -0.29 -4.67 -28.30
C ALA A 208 -0.56 -5.25 -26.89
N VAL A 209 -0.79 -4.38 -25.88
CA VAL A 209 -1.19 -4.80 -24.53
C VAL A 209 -2.57 -5.48 -24.58
N VAL A 210 -3.55 -4.88 -25.26
CA VAL A 210 -4.90 -5.44 -25.38
C VAL A 210 -4.88 -6.77 -26.15
N ASP A 211 -4.08 -6.87 -27.21
CA ASP A 211 -3.90 -8.12 -27.96
C ASP A 211 -3.29 -9.24 -27.09
N GLU A 212 -2.33 -8.88 -26.23
CA GLU A 212 -1.73 -9.83 -25.28
C GLU A 212 -2.75 -10.28 -24.21
N ILE A 213 -3.58 -9.37 -23.69
CA ILE A 213 -4.69 -9.72 -22.78
C ILE A 213 -5.62 -10.71 -23.47
N ALA A 214 -6.07 -10.42 -24.69
CA ALA A 214 -6.94 -11.29 -25.45
C ALA A 214 -6.31 -12.67 -25.71
N ARG A 215 -5.03 -12.72 -26.02
CA ARG A 215 -4.27 -13.97 -26.20
C ARG A 215 -4.26 -14.81 -24.91
N ARG A 216 -4.05 -14.18 -23.76
CA ARG A 216 -4.03 -14.85 -22.45
C ARG A 216 -5.40 -15.39 -22.09
N LEU A 217 -6.45 -14.61 -22.27
CA LEU A 217 -7.83 -15.02 -21.98
C LEU A 217 -8.27 -16.23 -22.84
N ARG A 218 -7.83 -16.33 -24.10
CA ARG A 218 -8.09 -17.46 -24.98
C ARG A 218 -7.32 -18.74 -24.62
N SER A 219 -6.22 -18.63 -23.89
CA SER A 219 -5.40 -19.76 -23.47
C SER A 219 -5.91 -20.35 -22.15
N GLU A 220 -6.29 -21.63 -22.12
CA GLU A 220 -6.76 -22.30 -20.90
C GLU A 220 -5.71 -22.32 -19.77
N GLU A 221 -4.43 -22.37 -20.10
CA GLU A 221 -3.35 -22.37 -19.13
C GLU A 221 -3.10 -20.96 -18.57
N LEU A 222 -3.03 -19.96 -19.45
CA LEU A 222 -2.69 -18.59 -19.07
C LEU A 222 -3.85 -17.87 -18.39
N ARG A 223 -5.08 -18.21 -18.74
CA ARG A 223 -6.30 -17.67 -18.11
C ARG A 223 -6.41 -17.97 -16.63
N LYS A 224 -5.79 -19.08 -16.17
CA LYS A 224 -5.75 -19.44 -14.74
C LYS A 224 -4.79 -18.57 -13.92
N LYS A 225 -4.05 -17.69 -14.57
CA LYS A 225 -3.12 -16.77 -13.92
C LYS A 225 -3.72 -15.37 -13.91
N SER A 226 -3.52 -14.64 -12.81
CA SER A 226 -3.93 -13.24 -12.72
C SER A 226 -3.22 -12.37 -13.75
N ILE A 227 -3.90 -11.34 -14.22
CA ILE A 227 -3.38 -10.38 -15.21
C ILE A 227 -3.47 -8.98 -14.62
N GLY A 228 -2.33 -8.32 -14.52
CA GLY A 228 -2.26 -6.90 -14.16
C GLY A 228 -1.50 -6.12 -15.22
N VAL A 229 -1.99 -4.94 -15.56
CA VAL A 229 -1.35 -4.00 -16.46
C VAL A 229 -0.97 -2.75 -15.68
N VAL A 230 0.29 -2.32 -15.81
CA VAL A 230 0.79 -1.10 -15.18
C VAL A 230 1.32 -0.16 -16.23
N THR A 231 0.85 1.08 -16.22
CA THR A 231 1.25 2.14 -17.14
C THR A 231 2.01 3.25 -16.41
N PHE A 232 2.82 4.01 -17.15
CA PHE A 232 3.51 5.18 -16.60
C PHE A 232 2.61 6.41 -16.47
N SER A 233 1.44 6.44 -17.13
CA SER A 233 0.54 7.58 -17.07
C SER A 233 -0.92 7.16 -17.04
N ILE A 234 -1.76 8.00 -16.41
CA ILE A 234 -3.22 7.83 -16.39
C ILE A 234 -3.81 7.89 -17.81
N VAL A 235 -3.24 8.73 -18.68
CA VAL A 235 -3.71 8.88 -20.05
C VAL A 235 -3.50 7.62 -20.88
N GLN A 236 -2.37 6.92 -20.68
CA GLN A 236 -2.11 5.63 -21.32
C GLN A 236 -2.98 4.51 -20.73
N GLN A 237 -3.24 4.56 -19.41
CA GLN A 237 -4.18 3.66 -18.74
C GLN A 237 -5.56 3.76 -19.37
N ALA A 238 -6.13 4.97 -19.44
CA ALA A 238 -7.45 5.21 -20.02
C ALA A 238 -7.55 4.71 -21.46
N LEU A 239 -6.52 4.94 -22.28
CA LEU A 239 -6.50 4.43 -23.65
C LEU A 239 -6.56 2.89 -23.72
N ILE A 240 -5.85 2.19 -22.81
CA ILE A 240 -5.91 0.72 -22.77
C ILE A 240 -7.27 0.25 -22.30
N GLU A 241 -7.88 0.90 -21.31
CA GLU A 241 -9.22 0.60 -20.82
C GLU A 241 -10.28 0.79 -21.92
N ASP A 242 -10.19 1.88 -22.70
CA ASP A 242 -11.08 2.13 -23.84
C ASP A 242 -10.95 1.04 -24.91
N LEU A 243 -9.72 0.72 -25.32
CA LEU A 243 -9.47 -0.30 -26.32
C LEU A 243 -9.88 -1.70 -25.84
N LEU A 244 -9.73 -2.00 -24.56
CA LEU A 244 -10.18 -3.25 -23.97
C LEU A 244 -11.73 -3.32 -23.94
N SER A 245 -12.38 -2.24 -23.60
CA SER A 245 -13.84 -2.13 -23.65
C SER A 245 -14.38 -2.32 -25.06
N ASP A 246 -13.75 -1.70 -26.07
CA ASP A 246 -14.09 -1.92 -27.46
C ASP A 246 -13.92 -3.39 -27.86
N LEU A 247 -12.81 -4.04 -27.43
CA LEU A 247 -12.60 -5.46 -27.68
C LEU A 247 -13.72 -6.33 -27.10
N PHE A 248 -14.16 -6.05 -25.89
CA PHE A 248 -15.22 -6.81 -25.21
C PHE A 248 -16.59 -6.60 -25.86
N ILE A 249 -16.87 -5.42 -26.42
CA ILE A 249 -18.07 -5.18 -27.22
C ILE A 249 -18.10 -6.07 -28.47
N PHE A 250 -16.96 -6.21 -29.16
CA PHE A 250 -16.85 -7.07 -30.35
C PHE A 250 -16.70 -8.56 -30.04
N HIS A 251 -16.21 -8.90 -28.85
CA HIS A 251 -15.92 -10.24 -28.38
C HIS A 251 -16.44 -10.49 -26.96
N PRO A 252 -17.76 -10.56 -26.74
CA PRO A 252 -18.36 -10.73 -25.41
C PRO A 252 -17.90 -12.00 -24.68
N GLU A 253 -17.47 -13.02 -25.45
CA GLU A 253 -16.91 -14.24 -24.88
C GLU A 253 -15.63 -13.98 -24.08
N LEU A 254 -14.82 -12.98 -24.46
CA LEU A 254 -13.60 -12.63 -23.74
C LEU A 254 -13.90 -11.91 -22.42
N GLU A 255 -14.95 -11.10 -22.38
CA GLU A 255 -15.41 -10.48 -21.15
C GLU A 255 -15.87 -11.53 -20.14
N THR A 256 -16.66 -12.51 -20.60
CA THR A 256 -17.10 -13.64 -19.77
C THR A 256 -15.89 -14.38 -19.18
N LEU A 257 -14.90 -14.70 -20.04
CA LEU A 257 -13.67 -15.36 -19.59
C LEU A 257 -12.85 -14.53 -18.60
N ALA A 258 -12.83 -13.21 -18.74
CA ALA A 258 -12.15 -12.32 -17.81
C ALA A 258 -12.85 -12.27 -16.44
N LEU A 259 -14.19 -12.35 -16.42
CA LEU A 259 -14.99 -12.38 -15.19
C LEU A 259 -14.92 -13.73 -14.46
N GLU A 260 -14.62 -14.81 -15.18
CA GLU A 260 -14.44 -16.15 -14.60
C GLU A 260 -13.07 -16.34 -13.92
N CYS A 261 -12.13 -15.41 -14.08
CA CYS A 261 -10.83 -15.47 -13.42
C CYS A 261 -10.99 -15.30 -11.90
N ASP A 262 -10.23 -16.07 -11.11
CA ASP A 262 -10.24 -15.99 -9.64
C ASP A 262 -9.89 -14.57 -9.15
N GLU A 263 -9.00 -13.87 -9.87
CA GLU A 263 -8.62 -12.49 -9.62
C GLU A 263 -9.01 -11.62 -10.81
N PRO A 264 -9.68 -10.47 -10.58
CA PRO A 264 -10.08 -9.58 -11.65
C PRO A 264 -8.85 -8.97 -12.37
N LEU A 265 -8.95 -8.88 -13.69
CA LEU A 265 -8.01 -8.09 -14.49
C LEU A 265 -8.00 -6.64 -13.98
N PHE A 266 -6.82 -6.07 -13.76
CA PHE A 266 -6.70 -4.66 -13.42
C PHE A 266 -5.74 -3.93 -14.37
N ILE A 267 -6.05 -2.65 -14.62
CA ILE A 267 -5.21 -1.73 -15.35
C ILE A 267 -5.01 -0.51 -14.46
N LYS A 268 -3.76 -0.19 -14.11
CA LYS A 268 -3.45 0.91 -13.20
C LYS A 268 -2.20 1.65 -13.66
N ASN A 269 -2.11 2.92 -13.29
CA ASN A 269 -0.84 3.63 -13.42
C ASN A 269 0.12 3.27 -12.28
N LEU A 270 1.40 3.59 -12.45
CA LEU A 270 2.47 3.21 -11.52
C LEU A 270 2.20 3.71 -10.09
N GLU A 271 1.70 4.93 -9.94
CA GLU A 271 1.38 5.54 -8.64
C GLU A 271 0.27 4.78 -7.87
N ASN A 272 -0.73 4.29 -8.60
CA ASN A 272 -1.86 3.56 -8.01
C ASN A 272 -1.54 2.08 -7.70
N VAL A 273 -0.39 1.59 -8.13
CA VAL A 273 0.08 0.23 -7.83
C VAL A 273 0.98 0.20 -6.60
N GLN A 274 1.60 1.33 -6.25
CA GLN A 274 2.43 1.43 -5.06
C GLN A 274 1.61 1.12 -3.79
N GLY A 275 2.15 0.31 -2.91
CA GLY A 275 1.46 -0.15 -1.70
C GLY A 275 0.48 -1.31 -1.91
N LEU A 276 0.17 -1.72 -3.14
CA LEU A 276 -0.56 -2.95 -3.38
C LEU A 276 0.32 -4.14 -3.03
N SER A 277 -0.15 -4.94 -2.08
CA SER A 277 0.54 -6.19 -1.75
C SER A 277 0.40 -7.17 -2.91
N LEU A 278 1.51 -7.49 -3.56
CA LEU A 278 1.58 -8.57 -4.55
C LEU A 278 1.38 -9.98 -3.92
N ILE A 279 0.94 -10.05 -2.67
CA ILE A 279 0.63 -11.33 -2.00
C ILE A 279 -0.64 -11.97 -2.60
N HIS A 280 -1.45 -11.18 -3.28
CA HIS A 280 -2.67 -11.63 -3.96
C HIS A 280 -2.51 -11.76 -5.47
N ILE A 281 -1.26 -11.72 -5.97
CA ILE A 281 -0.96 -11.96 -7.39
C ILE A 281 -0.25 -13.29 -7.55
#